data_945d00219fda795b830fc3140a5693e9
#
_entry.id   945d00219fda795b830fc3140a5693e9
#
_cell.length_a   1.000
_cell.length_b   1.000
_cell.length_c   1.000
_cell.angle_alpha   90.00
_cell.angle_beta   90.00
_cell.angle_gamma   90.00
#
_symmetry.space_group_name_H-M   'P 1'
#
loop_
_entity.id
_entity.type
_entity.pdbx_description
1 polymer ?
#
loop_
_entity_poly.entity_id
_entity_poly.type
_entity_poly.pdbx_seq_one_letter_code
_entity_poly.pdbx_strand_id
1 'polypeptide(L)'
;VTIKGDPDDLYFFNASGNEIDQIQFNDNLKLQVLNLEHNNLKSLNIDRLQSLNIIYLQDNPFSATTPLMIGRMPNLMVLEVPQIGHISPDFTLKNFPNLRSFDAYHTISLKTADPTGCPYLQRLSLDMTSVESVDLSKNSLLQILNVGDSRVKTLDLSHNPEITQLYISHSSGAVNTDVKFETIDVSHCPKLYYFYCGGNNLKELDLRNNPE
;
A
#
# COMPACT_ATOMS: atom_id res chain seq x y z
N VAL A 1 1.77 -3.42 -27.15
CA VAL A 1 2.06 -2.08 -27.69
C VAL A 1 3.57 -1.86 -27.64
N THR A 2 4.17 -1.52 -28.76
CA THR A 2 5.59 -1.16 -28.81
C THR A 2 5.68 0.36 -28.93
N ILE A 3 6.20 1.02 -27.93
CA ILE A 3 6.49 2.45 -27.96
C ILE A 3 7.91 2.61 -28.45
N LYS A 4 8.09 3.32 -29.57
CA LYS A 4 9.41 3.62 -30.14
C LYS A 4 9.67 5.12 -29.95
N GLY A 5 10.75 5.45 -29.32
CA GLY A 5 11.19 6.83 -29.08
C GLY A 5 12.54 6.85 -28.37
N ASP A 6 13.13 8.03 -28.21
CA ASP A 6 14.26 8.20 -27.31
C ASP A 6 13.74 8.30 -25.86
N PRO A 7 13.92 7.28 -25.02
CA PRO A 7 13.37 7.27 -23.66
C PRO A 7 14.11 8.20 -22.71
N ASP A 8 15.27 8.74 -23.08
CA ASP A 8 16.16 9.44 -22.17
C ASP A 8 15.61 10.80 -21.67
N ASP A 9 14.56 11.32 -22.32
CA ASP A 9 13.93 12.58 -21.93
C ASP A 9 12.51 12.42 -21.39
N LEU A 10 12.04 11.19 -21.15
CA LEU A 10 10.70 10.94 -20.62
C LEU A 10 10.70 10.97 -19.10
N TYR A 11 10.06 11.96 -18.50
CA TYR A 11 9.87 12.10 -17.04
C TYR A 11 8.56 11.52 -16.52
N PHE A 12 7.56 11.50 -17.37
CA PHE A 12 6.20 11.04 -17.04
C PHE A 12 5.70 10.12 -18.14
N PHE A 13 5.27 8.92 -17.76
CA PHE A 13 4.65 7.98 -18.67
C PHE A 13 3.31 7.51 -18.10
N ASN A 14 2.24 7.78 -18.84
CA ASN A 14 0.90 7.29 -18.54
C ASN A 14 0.37 6.50 -19.74
N ALA A 15 0.10 5.22 -19.51
CA ALA A 15 -0.57 4.34 -20.44
C ALA A 15 -1.70 3.57 -19.73
N SER A 16 -2.36 4.22 -18.77
CA SER A 16 -3.50 3.64 -18.05
C SER A 16 -4.70 3.37 -18.97
N GLY A 17 -5.54 2.42 -18.59
CA GLY A 17 -6.80 2.14 -19.26
C GLY A 17 -6.64 1.58 -20.68
N ASN A 18 -5.59 0.78 -20.93
CA ASN A 18 -5.33 0.10 -22.20
C ASN A 18 -5.40 -1.43 -22.02
N GLU A 19 -5.12 -2.14 -23.07
CA GLU A 19 -5.05 -3.61 -23.08
C GLU A 19 -3.59 -4.09 -23.15
N ILE A 20 -2.67 -3.39 -22.46
CA ILE A 20 -1.24 -3.71 -22.49
C ILE A 20 -1.00 -4.98 -21.67
N ASP A 21 -0.51 -6.03 -22.29
CA ASP A 21 -0.15 -7.30 -21.66
C ASP A 21 1.35 -7.42 -21.37
N GLN A 22 2.17 -6.68 -22.11
CA GLN A 22 3.62 -6.62 -21.95
C GLN A 22 4.14 -5.23 -22.25
N ILE A 23 5.09 -4.78 -21.45
CA ILE A 23 5.83 -3.54 -21.65
C ILE A 23 7.29 -3.75 -21.28
N GLN A 24 8.19 -3.19 -22.07
CA GLN A 24 9.61 -3.19 -21.80
C GLN A 24 10.11 -1.75 -21.77
N PHE A 25 10.86 -1.44 -20.74
CA PHE A 25 11.56 -0.16 -20.61
C PHE A 25 13.04 -0.37 -20.90
N ASN A 26 13.61 0.51 -21.69
CA ASN A 26 15.06 0.67 -21.78
C ASN A 26 15.56 1.40 -20.50
N ASP A 27 16.86 1.58 -20.39
CA ASP A 27 17.48 2.27 -19.26
C ASP A 27 17.13 3.77 -19.26
N ASN A 28 15.87 4.10 -18.91
CA ASN A 28 15.46 5.50 -18.73
C ASN A 28 15.76 5.94 -17.30
N LEU A 29 16.84 6.66 -17.13
CA LEU A 29 17.28 7.17 -15.82
C LEU A 29 16.52 8.41 -15.33
N LYS A 30 15.63 8.99 -16.14
CA LYS A 30 14.88 10.22 -15.82
C LYS A 30 13.42 10.02 -15.49
N LEU A 31 12.86 8.84 -15.77
CA LEU A 31 11.44 8.58 -15.54
C LEU A 31 11.11 8.63 -14.05
N GLN A 32 10.22 9.56 -13.69
CA GLN A 32 9.83 9.82 -12.31
C GLN A 32 8.42 9.32 -12.00
N VAL A 33 7.53 9.31 -12.98
CA VAL A 33 6.13 8.89 -12.80
C VAL A 33 5.77 7.84 -13.84
N LEU A 34 5.31 6.71 -13.35
CA LEU A 34 4.83 5.59 -14.16
C LEU A 34 3.39 5.25 -13.79
N ASN A 35 2.47 5.43 -14.72
CA ASN A 35 1.09 5.01 -14.60
C ASN A 35 0.75 3.95 -15.65
N LEU A 36 0.47 2.72 -15.17
CA LEU A 36 0.06 1.56 -15.96
C LEU A 36 -1.21 0.90 -15.43
N GLU A 37 -2.02 1.66 -14.67
CA GLU A 37 -3.30 1.19 -14.13
C GLU A 37 -4.24 0.65 -15.21
N HIS A 38 -5.13 -0.28 -14.84
CA HIS A 38 -6.18 -0.81 -15.70
C HIS A 38 -5.62 -1.35 -17.02
N ASN A 39 -4.66 -2.27 -16.94
CA ASN A 39 -4.07 -2.97 -18.08
C ASN A 39 -4.11 -4.49 -17.86
N ASN A 40 -3.55 -5.24 -18.78
CA ASN A 40 -3.50 -6.71 -18.74
C ASN A 40 -2.09 -7.24 -18.42
N LEU A 41 -1.29 -6.48 -17.66
CA LEU A 41 0.09 -6.84 -17.35
C LEU A 41 0.15 -8.11 -16.51
N LYS A 42 0.89 -9.10 -17.02
CA LYS A 42 1.18 -10.36 -16.33
C LYS A 42 2.59 -10.41 -15.75
N SER A 43 3.44 -9.51 -16.19
CA SER A 43 4.81 -9.32 -15.68
C SER A 43 5.25 -7.88 -15.92
N LEU A 44 6.16 -7.39 -15.09
CA LEU A 44 6.73 -6.05 -15.20
C LEU A 44 8.14 -6.07 -14.64
N ASN A 45 9.10 -5.54 -15.40
CA ASN A 45 10.45 -5.30 -14.92
C ASN A 45 10.77 -3.81 -15.04
N ILE A 46 10.94 -3.19 -13.88
CA ILE A 46 11.23 -1.76 -13.71
C ILE A 46 12.46 -1.52 -12.82
N ASP A 47 13.25 -2.54 -12.55
CA ASP A 47 14.39 -2.47 -11.61
C ASP A 47 15.44 -1.42 -12.02
N ARG A 48 15.53 -1.07 -13.30
CA ARG A 48 16.44 -0.07 -13.81
C ARG A 48 15.92 1.36 -13.73
N LEU A 49 14.62 1.55 -13.46
CA LEU A 49 13.99 2.88 -13.40
C LEU A 49 14.17 3.52 -12.01
N GLN A 50 15.42 3.73 -11.62
CA GLN A 50 15.79 4.16 -10.26
C GLN A 50 15.41 5.60 -9.91
N SER A 51 14.96 6.41 -10.89
CA SER A 51 14.45 7.77 -10.66
C SER A 51 12.96 7.83 -10.34
N LEU A 52 12.26 6.67 -10.37
CA LEU A 52 10.83 6.64 -10.10
C LEU A 52 10.50 7.13 -8.68
N ASN A 53 9.61 8.11 -8.64
CA ASN A 53 9.03 8.68 -7.43
C ASN A 53 7.59 8.18 -7.20
N ILE A 54 6.86 7.89 -8.29
CA ILE A 54 5.44 7.53 -8.27
C ILE A 54 5.19 6.37 -9.22
N ILE A 55 4.53 5.33 -8.71
CA ILE A 55 4.13 4.15 -9.47
C ILE A 55 2.66 3.84 -9.19
N TYR A 56 1.85 3.76 -10.26
CA TYR A 56 0.46 3.32 -10.24
C TYR A 56 0.31 2.05 -11.09
N LEU A 57 -0.11 0.93 -10.48
CA LEU A 57 -0.26 -0.38 -11.13
C LEU A 57 -1.62 -1.03 -10.87
N GLN A 58 -2.58 -0.30 -10.31
CA GLN A 58 -3.91 -0.79 -9.99
C GLN A 58 -4.52 -1.63 -11.13
N ASP A 59 -5.29 -2.67 -10.79
CA ASP A 59 -6.03 -3.50 -11.74
C ASP A 59 -5.15 -4.08 -12.86
N ASN A 60 -4.08 -4.78 -12.49
CA ASN A 60 -3.27 -5.58 -13.40
C ASN A 60 -3.22 -7.04 -12.92
N PRO A 61 -3.45 -8.04 -13.80
CA PRO A 61 -3.64 -9.43 -13.42
C PRO A 61 -2.30 -10.20 -13.29
N PHE A 62 -1.36 -9.71 -12.48
CA PHE A 62 -0.16 -10.49 -12.15
C PHE A 62 -0.54 -11.85 -11.58
N SER A 63 0.14 -12.91 -11.98
CA SER A 63 -0.19 -14.28 -11.58
C SER A 63 0.75 -14.81 -10.50
N ALA A 64 0.38 -15.93 -9.87
CA ALA A 64 1.24 -16.59 -8.89
C ALA A 64 2.57 -17.08 -9.48
N THR A 65 2.62 -17.37 -10.79
CA THR A 65 3.84 -17.80 -11.50
C THR A 65 4.68 -16.61 -11.98
N THR A 66 4.06 -15.46 -12.17
CA THR A 66 4.71 -14.21 -12.58
C THR A 66 4.18 -13.06 -11.70
N PRO A 67 4.46 -13.08 -10.38
CA PRO A 67 3.97 -12.04 -9.47
C PRO A 67 4.67 -10.71 -9.76
N LEU A 68 4.03 -9.62 -9.35
CA LEU A 68 4.69 -8.31 -9.37
C LEU A 68 5.95 -8.36 -8.49
N MET A 69 7.07 -8.03 -9.09
CA MET A 69 8.36 -7.90 -8.40
C MET A 69 8.83 -6.45 -8.52
N ILE A 70 9.08 -5.82 -7.40
CA ILE A 70 9.67 -4.48 -7.36
C ILE A 70 10.91 -4.55 -6.47
N GLY A 71 12.05 -4.27 -7.06
CA GLY A 71 13.33 -4.20 -6.37
C GLY A 71 13.46 -2.94 -5.50
N ARG A 72 14.68 -2.63 -5.12
CA ARG A 72 14.97 -1.44 -4.31
C ARG A 72 14.79 -0.16 -5.14
N MET A 73 13.94 0.76 -4.68
CA MET A 73 13.68 2.07 -5.29
C MET A 73 13.83 3.19 -4.26
N PRO A 74 15.03 3.75 -4.13
CA PRO A 74 15.35 4.68 -3.03
C PRO A 74 14.60 6.01 -3.14
N ASN A 75 14.14 6.39 -4.34
CA ASN A 75 13.46 7.66 -4.58
C ASN A 75 11.92 7.53 -4.54
N LEU A 76 11.39 6.31 -4.40
CA LEU A 76 9.96 6.07 -4.48
C LEU A 76 9.23 6.70 -3.28
N MET A 77 8.23 7.53 -3.58
CA MET A 77 7.38 8.21 -2.61
C MET A 77 5.95 7.69 -2.60
N VAL A 78 5.45 7.23 -3.75
CA VAL A 78 4.08 6.71 -3.88
C VAL A 78 4.11 5.39 -4.63
N LEU A 79 3.55 4.35 -4.02
CA LEU A 79 3.34 3.03 -4.63
C LEU A 79 1.88 2.63 -4.45
N GLU A 80 1.15 2.56 -5.56
CA GLU A 80 -0.22 2.08 -5.57
C GLU A 80 -0.32 0.81 -6.39
N VAL A 81 -0.69 -0.27 -5.71
CA VAL A 81 -0.84 -1.62 -6.24
C VAL A 81 -2.18 -2.26 -5.83
N PRO A 82 -3.30 -1.49 -5.80
CA PRO A 82 -4.59 -2.06 -5.48
C PRO A 82 -5.03 -3.07 -6.54
N GLN A 83 -5.73 -4.12 -6.08
CA GLN A 83 -6.37 -5.11 -6.96
C GLN A 83 -5.41 -5.74 -7.99
N ILE A 84 -4.11 -5.76 -7.69
CA ILE A 84 -3.19 -6.56 -8.50
C ILE A 84 -3.36 -8.04 -8.15
N GLY A 85 -3.23 -8.92 -9.14
CA GLY A 85 -3.45 -10.35 -8.95
C GLY A 85 -2.51 -10.95 -7.90
N HIS A 86 -1.20 -10.85 -8.11
CA HIS A 86 -0.20 -11.37 -7.18
C HIS A 86 1.01 -10.45 -7.04
N ILE A 87 1.41 -10.21 -5.79
CA ILE A 87 2.69 -9.59 -5.43
C ILE A 87 3.68 -10.67 -4.99
N SER A 88 4.97 -10.43 -5.22
CA SER A 88 6.02 -11.38 -4.83
C SER A 88 5.97 -11.68 -3.33
N PRO A 89 6.20 -12.94 -2.92
CA PRO A 89 6.39 -13.28 -1.50
C PRO A 89 7.59 -12.57 -0.87
N ASP A 90 8.58 -12.17 -1.67
CA ASP A 90 9.79 -11.45 -1.21
C ASP A 90 9.59 -9.92 -1.20
N PHE A 91 8.38 -9.45 -1.49
CA PHE A 91 8.06 -8.02 -1.45
C PHE A 91 8.28 -7.46 -0.03
N THR A 92 8.96 -6.33 0.05
CA THR A 92 9.20 -5.66 1.33
C THR A 92 9.20 -4.14 1.16
N LEU A 93 8.52 -3.44 2.05
CA LEU A 93 8.51 -1.98 2.08
C LEU A 93 9.88 -1.39 2.45
N LYS A 94 10.77 -2.16 3.06
CA LYS A 94 12.17 -1.73 3.37
C LYS A 94 12.98 -1.30 2.15
N ASN A 95 12.54 -1.71 0.95
CA ASN A 95 13.16 -1.30 -0.30
C ASN A 95 12.87 0.17 -0.68
N PHE A 96 11.97 0.86 0.04
CA PHE A 96 11.44 2.17 -0.31
C PHE A 96 11.60 3.19 0.83
N PRO A 97 12.82 3.60 1.20
CA PRO A 97 13.08 4.40 2.41
C PRO A 97 12.44 5.81 2.39
N ASN A 98 12.06 6.32 1.22
CA ASN A 98 11.40 7.62 1.06
C ASN A 98 9.89 7.52 0.83
N LEU A 99 9.30 6.32 1.02
CA LEU A 99 7.88 6.09 0.77
C LEU A 99 7.01 6.92 1.72
N ARG A 100 6.01 7.58 1.14
CA ARG A 100 5.02 8.41 1.84
C ARG A 100 3.60 7.82 1.75
N SER A 101 3.31 7.13 0.65
CA SER A 101 2.03 6.48 0.43
C SER A 101 2.22 5.06 -0.12
N PHE A 102 1.61 4.09 0.55
CA PHE A 102 1.48 2.73 0.06
C PHE A 102 0.02 2.33 0.09
N ASP A 103 -0.51 1.92 -1.06
CA ASP A 103 -1.85 1.38 -1.18
C ASP A 103 -1.81 0.00 -1.85
N ALA A 104 -2.29 -1.01 -1.14
CA ALA A 104 -2.42 -2.39 -1.61
C ALA A 104 -3.85 -2.91 -1.41
N TYR A 105 -4.85 -2.01 -1.44
CA TYR A 105 -6.26 -2.39 -1.31
C TYR A 105 -6.60 -3.60 -2.18
N HIS A 106 -7.25 -4.61 -1.57
CA HIS A 106 -7.70 -5.84 -2.23
C HIS A 106 -6.59 -6.64 -2.94
N THR A 107 -5.35 -6.50 -2.51
CA THR A 107 -4.23 -7.34 -2.96
C THR A 107 -4.10 -8.53 -2.00
N ILE A 108 -4.98 -9.53 -2.17
CA ILE A 108 -5.15 -10.67 -1.25
C ILE A 108 -3.85 -11.49 -1.10
N SER A 109 -2.99 -11.49 -2.10
CA SER A 109 -1.71 -12.21 -2.06
C SER A 109 -0.68 -11.56 -1.12
N LEU A 110 -0.87 -10.29 -0.71
CA LEU A 110 0.01 -9.62 0.24
C LEU A 110 -0.23 -10.16 1.66
N LYS A 111 0.78 -10.85 2.22
CA LYS A 111 0.72 -11.49 3.54
C LYS A 111 1.49 -10.74 4.62
N THR A 112 2.46 -9.95 4.23
CA THR A 112 3.32 -9.19 5.14
C THR A 112 3.49 -7.76 4.63
N ALA A 113 3.48 -6.81 5.55
CA ALA A 113 3.82 -5.42 5.29
C ALA A 113 4.64 -4.90 6.48
N ASP A 114 5.93 -4.69 6.27
CA ASP A 114 6.84 -4.17 7.29
C ASP A 114 7.25 -2.74 6.90
N PRO A 115 6.54 -1.70 7.41
CA PRO A 115 6.82 -0.31 7.09
C PRO A 115 7.95 0.30 7.94
N THR A 116 8.63 -0.46 8.79
CA THR A 116 9.67 0.08 9.69
C THR A 116 10.86 0.72 8.96
N GLY A 117 11.05 0.37 7.67
CA GLY A 117 12.02 1.00 6.78
C GLY A 117 11.54 2.29 6.09
N CYS A 118 10.29 2.73 6.35
CA CYS A 118 9.66 3.88 5.69
C CYS A 118 9.33 5.00 6.70
N PRO A 119 10.31 5.73 7.23
CA PRO A 119 10.09 6.70 8.31
C PRO A 119 9.23 7.91 7.89
N TYR A 120 9.08 8.14 6.59
CA TYR A 120 8.28 9.25 6.04
C TYR A 120 6.85 8.83 5.66
N LEU A 121 6.43 7.60 6.00
CA LEU A 121 5.11 7.07 5.61
C LEU A 121 3.99 7.88 6.26
N GLN A 122 3.07 8.38 5.43
CA GLN A 122 1.91 9.18 5.81
C GLN A 122 0.58 8.46 5.57
N ARG A 123 0.54 7.59 4.56
CA ARG A 123 -0.63 6.78 4.21
C ARG A 123 -0.23 5.32 4.05
N LEU A 124 -0.96 4.44 4.74
CA LEU A 124 -0.84 2.99 4.63
C LEU A 124 -2.23 2.37 4.47
N SER A 125 -2.47 1.72 3.33
CA SER A 125 -3.72 1.00 3.05
C SER A 125 -3.41 -0.47 2.77
N LEU A 126 -3.90 -1.33 3.66
CA LEU A 126 -3.78 -2.79 3.64
C LEU A 126 -5.16 -3.45 3.69
N ASP A 127 -6.20 -2.70 3.37
CA ASP A 127 -7.57 -3.16 3.39
C ASP A 127 -7.78 -4.34 2.43
N MET A 128 -8.53 -5.34 2.85
CA MET A 128 -8.79 -6.57 2.09
C MET A 128 -7.51 -7.31 1.64
N THR A 129 -6.43 -7.25 2.44
CA THR A 129 -5.22 -8.05 2.24
C THR A 129 -5.16 -9.24 3.18
N SER A 130 -4.14 -10.10 3.04
CA SER A 130 -3.88 -11.21 3.98
C SER A 130 -2.83 -10.86 5.05
N VAL A 131 -2.56 -9.58 5.28
CA VAL A 131 -1.62 -9.13 6.31
C VAL A 131 -2.19 -9.42 7.70
N GLU A 132 -1.40 -10.08 8.56
CA GLU A 132 -1.80 -10.51 9.90
C GLU A 132 -1.34 -9.56 11.01
N SER A 133 -0.29 -8.81 10.77
CA SER A 133 0.26 -7.83 11.71
C SER A 133 1.03 -6.74 10.99
N VAL A 134 1.14 -5.57 11.61
CA VAL A 134 1.93 -4.45 11.12
C VAL A 134 2.63 -3.77 12.29
N ASP A 135 3.94 -3.54 12.16
CA ASP A 135 4.74 -2.76 13.13
C ASP A 135 4.82 -1.32 12.64
N LEU A 136 4.18 -0.41 13.39
CA LEU A 136 4.10 1.02 13.09
C LEU A 136 5.05 1.86 13.96
N SER A 137 5.91 1.24 14.75
CA SER A 137 6.77 1.92 15.74
C SER A 137 7.76 2.93 15.15
N LYS A 138 8.00 2.89 13.83
CA LYS A 138 8.90 3.82 13.11
C LYS A 138 8.16 4.83 12.20
N ASN A 139 6.83 4.83 12.22
CA ASN A 139 6.02 5.61 11.30
C ASN A 139 5.29 6.77 12.00
N SER A 140 6.04 7.60 12.72
CA SER A 140 5.48 8.69 13.53
C SER A 140 4.77 9.78 12.73
N LEU A 141 4.93 9.82 11.41
CA LEU A 141 4.27 10.75 10.50
C LEU A 141 2.99 10.17 9.86
N LEU A 142 2.58 8.95 10.27
CA LEU A 142 1.42 8.27 9.69
C LEU A 142 0.14 9.04 10.02
N GLN A 143 -0.62 9.40 9.00
CA GLN A 143 -1.85 10.18 9.07
C GLN A 143 -3.08 9.33 8.76
N ILE A 144 -2.97 8.42 7.78
CA ILE A 144 -4.06 7.58 7.32
C ILE A 144 -3.64 6.12 7.42
N LEU A 145 -4.36 5.35 8.22
CA LEU A 145 -4.19 3.90 8.34
C LEU A 145 -5.49 3.20 7.98
N ASN A 146 -5.42 2.31 6.98
CA ASN A 146 -6.51 1.42 6.66
C ASN A 146 -6.03 -0.04 6.70
N VAL A 147 -6.58 -0.82 7.64
CA VAL A 147 -6.38 -2.26 7.80
C VAL A 147 -7.72 -3.01 7.87
N GLY A 148 -8.79 -2.38 7.38
CA GLY A 148 -10.11 -2.98 7.31
C GLY A 148 -10.10 -4.29 6.52
N ASP A 149 -10.98 -5.19 6.83
CA ASP A 149 -11.12 -6.48 6.14
C ASP A 149 -9.79 -7.25 5.89
N SER A 150 -8.70 -6.86 6.57
CA SER A 150 -7.42 -7.59 6.59
C SER A 150 -7.43 -8.70 7.65
N ARG A 151 -6.28 -9.28 7.95
CA ARG A 151 -6.14 -10.27 9.03
C ARG A 151 -5.51 -9.70 10.31
N VAL A 152 -5.34 -8.38 10.37
CA VAL A 152 -4.81 -7.69 11.54
C VAL A 152 -5.85 -7.74 12.66
N LYS A 153 -5.42 -8.18 13.87
CA LYS A 153 -6.28 -8.30 15.08
C LYS A 153 -5.98 -7.27 16.14
N THR A 154 -4.77 -6.74 16.12
CA THR A 154 -4.28 -5.79 17.12
C THR A 154 -3.41 -4.74 16.46
N LEU A 155 -3.43 -3.53 17.00
CA LEU A 155 -2.58 -2.41 16.60
C LEU A 155 -1.99 -1.75 17.83
N ASP A 156 -0.69 -1.47 17.80
CA ASP A 156 -0.04 -0.54 18.72
C ASP A 156 0.12 0.81 18.00
N LEU A 157 -0.64 1.80 18.43
CA LEU A 157 -0.65 3.16 17.88
C LEU A 157 0.10 4.17 18.78
N SER A 158 0.82 3.69 19.79
CA SER A 158 1.51 4.54 20.78
C SER A 158 2.58 5.47 20.18
N HIS A 159 3.03 5.15 18.96
CA HIS A 159 4.05 5.91 18.23
C HIS A 159 3.51 6.73 17.04
N ASN A 160 2.16 6.84 16.89
CA ASN A 160 1.55 7.41 15.69
C ASN A 160 0.61 8.61 16.02
N PRO A 161 1.12 9.69 16.65
CA PRO A 161 0.29 10.81 17.12
C PRO A 161 -0.30 11.65 15.98
N GLU A 162 0.17 11.45 14.76
CA GLU A 162 -0.31 12.19 13.58
C GLU A 162 -1.52 11.53 12.90
N ILE A 163 -2.01 10.36 13.41
CA ILE A 163 -3.16 9.69 12.82
C ILE A 163 -4.40 10.58 12.92
N THR A 164 -4.96 10.87 11.74
CA THR A 164 -6.20 11.64 11.56
C THR A 164 -7.34 10.74 11.08
N GLN A 165 -7.05 9.64 10.37
CA GLN A 165 -8.03 8.72 9.83
C GLN A 165 -7.60 7.28 10.12
N LEU A 166 -8.49 6.52 10.75
CA LEU A 166 -8.27 5.11 11.12
C LEU A 166 -9.45 4.26 10.63
N TYR A 167 -9.14 3.27 9.78
CA TYR A 167 -10.11 2.34 9.24
C TYR A 167 -9.73 0.92 9.66
N ILE A 168 -10.51 0.33 10.57
CA ILE A 168 -10.37 -1.04 11.07
C ILE A 168 -11.68 -1.83 10.95
N SER A 169 -12.63 -1.36 10.12
CA SER A 169 -13.95 -2.00 9.99
C SER A 169 -13.87 -3.33 9.27
N HIS A 170 -14.79 -4.23 9.61
CA HIS A 170 -14.96 -5.50 8.93
C HIS A 170 -16.36 -5.60 8.34
N SER A 171 -16.45 -5.85 7.04
CA SER A 171 -17.70 -6.02 6.32
C SER A 171 -18.20 -7.48 6.43
N SER A 172 -19.51 -7.67 6.38
CA SER A 172 -20.13 -9.00 6.46
C SER A 172 -19.82 -9.92 5.26
N GLY A 173 -19.26 -9.39 4.19
CA GLY A 173 -18.86 -10.11 2.98
C GLY A 173 -17.35 -10.23 2.78
N ALA A 174 -16.55 -9.81 3.75
CA ALA A 174 -15.10 -9.85 3.65
C ALA A 174 -14.55 -11.28 3.59
N VAL A 175 -13.39 -11.42 2.95
CA VAL A 175 -12.65 -12.70 2.87
C VAL A 175 -12.20 -13.18 4.26
N ASN A 176 -12.01 -12.26 5.21
CA ASN A 176 -11.48 -12.49 6.56
C ASN A 176 -12.53 -12.23 7.65
N THR A 177 -13.74 -12.76 7.50
CA THR A 177 -14.89 -12.49 8.39
C THR A 177 -14.71 -12.96 9.83
N ASP A 178 -13.80 -13.88 10.09
CA ASP A 178 -13.47 -14.45 11.40
C ASP A 178 -12.40 -13.64 12.17
N VAL A 179 -11.80 -12.66 11.53
CA VAL A 179 -10.79 -11.78 12.12
C VAL A 179 -11.45 -10.48 12.56
N LYS A 180 -11.36 -10.16 13.86
CA LYS A 180 -12.00 -8.97 14.43
C LYS A 180 -11.18 -8.40 15.57
N PHE A 181 -11.20 -7.08 15.70
CA PHE A 181 -10.66 -6.41 16.87
C PHE A 181 -11.59 -6.64 18.07
N GLU A 182 -11.02 -7.01 19.20
CA GLU A 182 -11.71 -7.08 20.49
C GLU A 182 -11.46 -5.83 21.33
N THR A 183 -10.31 -5.19 21.12
CA THR A 183 -9.89 -3.94 21.76
C THR A 183 -9.11 -3.08 20.79
N ILE A 184 -9.15 -1.76 21.00
CA ILE A 184 -8.28 -0.79 20.32
C ILE A 184 -8.01 0.37 21.26
N ASP A 185 -6.74 0.76 21.40
CA ASP A 185 -6.34 1.95 22.12
C ASP A 185 -5.98 3.06 21.13
N VAL A 186 -6.78 4.14 21.12
CA VAL A 186 -6.58 5.33 20.29
C VAL A 186 -6.17 6.55 21.13
N SER A 187 -5.84 6.36 22.41
CA SER A 187 -5.49 7.45 23.32
C SER A 187 -4.26 8.26 22.90
N HIS A 188 -3.40 7.67 22.08
CA HIS A 188 -2.19 8.28 21.52
C HIS A 188 -2.40 8.97 20.16
N CYS A 189 -3.65 9.03 19.67
CA CYS A 189 -4.00 9.64 18.38
C CYS A 189 -4.87 10.90 18.59
N PRO A 190 -4.36 12.00 19.18
CA PRO A 190 -5.16 13.17 19.55
C PRO A 190 -5.76 13.91 18.36
N LYS A 191 -5.25 13.67 17.15
CA LYS A 191 -5.72 14.28 15.89
C LYS A 191 -6.74 13.43 15.14
N LEU A 192 -7.21 12.31 15.76
CA LEU A 192 -8.13 11.39 15.12
C LEU A 192 -9.52 12.02 14.98
N TYR A 193 -10.00 12.22 13.74
CA TYR A 193 -11.33 12.76 13.44
C TYR A 193 -12.19 11.84 12.54
N TYR A 194 -11.57 10.87 11.84
CA TYR A 194 -12.28 9.78 11.18
C TYR A 194 -11.90 8.43 11.78
N PHE A 195 -12.88 7.75 12.36
CA PHE A 195 -12.68 6.42 12.93
C PHE A 195 -13.77 5.45 12.49
N TYR A 196 -13.41 4.53 11.63
CA TYR A 196 -14.27 3.47 11.13
C TYR A 196 -13.90 2.16 11.79
N CYS A 197 -14.71 1.68 12.76
CA CYS A 197 -14.48 0.46 13.52
C CYS A 197 -15.68 -0.51 13.49
N GLY A 198 -16.61 -0.33 12.55
CA GLY A 198 -17.78 -1.19 12.41
C GLY A 198 -17.42 -2.66 12.14
N GLY A 199 -18.35 -3.58 12.49
CA GLY A 199 -18.18 -5.00 12.20
C GLY A 199 -17.18 -5.75 13.08
N ASN A 200 -16.61 -5.13 14.10
CA ASN A 200 -15.69 -5.71 15.08
C ASN A 200 -16.41 -6.28 16.31
N ASN A 201 -15.64 -6.80 17.28
CA ASN A 201 -16.12 -7.34 18.56
C ASN A 201 -15.75 -6.43 19.75
N LEU A 202 -15.61 -5.11 19.52
CA LEU A 202 -15.24 -4.15 20.56
C LEU A 202 -16.31 -4.12 21.66
N LYS A 203 -15.91 -4.32 22.91
CA LYS A 203 -16.79 -4.24 24.09
C LYS A 203 -16.84 -2.85 24.70
N GLU A 204 -15.78 -2.11 24.54
CA GLU A 204 -15.64 -0.74 25.04
C GLU A 204 -14.76 0.07 24.07
N LEU A 205 -14.91 1.37 24.10
CA LEU A 205 -14.13 2.32 23.32
C LEU A 205 -13.97 3.60 24.09
N ASP A 206 -12.74 4.01 24.36
CA ASP A 206 -12.43 5.26 25.04
C ASP A 206 -11.92 6.31 24.04
N LEU A 207 -12.71 7.37 23.84
CA LEU A 207 -12.40 8.47 22.92
C LEU A 207 -12.09 9.80 23.64
N ARG A 208 -11.88 9.77 24.96
CA ARG A 208 -11.67 11.00 25.74
C ARG A 208 -10.42 11.80 25.33
N ASN A 209 -9.45 11.15 24.69
CA ASN A 209 -8.22 11.78 24.21
C ASN A 209 -8.28 12.15 22.70
N ASN A 210 -9.44 12.03 22.06
CA ASN A 210 -9.65 12.32 20.65
C ASN A 210 -10.71 13.42 20.51
N PRO A 211 -10.38 14.71 20.83
CA PRO A 211 -11.37 15.78 20.97
C PRO A 211 -11.89 16.33 19.64
N GLU A 212 -11.32 15.96 18.49
CA GLU A 212 -11.75 16.37 17.16
C GLU A 212 -12.72 15.34 16.56
#